data_b30eaf531891cdaed235d64f00f1af1c
#
_entry.id   b30eaf531891cdaed235d64f00f1af1c
#
_cell.length_a   1.000
_cell.length_b   1.000
_cell.length_c   1.000
_cell.angle_alpha   90.00
_cell.angle_beta   90.00
_cell.angle_gamma   90.00
#
_symmetry.space_group_name_H-M   'P 1'
#
loop_
_entity.id
_entity.type
_entity.pdbx_description
1 polymer ?
#
loop_
_entity_poly.entity_id
_entity_poly.type
_entity_poly.pdbx_seq_one_letter_code
_entity_poly.pdbx_strand_id
1 'polypeptide(L)'
;MPMYILHAKDRPGVLQRRLSFYAAHRAFLEEQDEAGPVRVIMSGPLQTDDGETMTGSLLLLEAPDRAAVDRFVAEDPFTHEKIWGEVSISRFHRRPRPRKDTPER
;
A
#
# COMPACT_ATOMS: atom_id res chain seq x y z
N MET A 1 17.26 -3.09 3.75
CA MET A 1 16.32 -2.45 4.67
C MET A 1 15.15 -3.37 4.92
N PRO A 2 14.56 -3.29 6.10
CA PRO A 2 13.38 -4.12 6.36
C PRO A 2 12.20 -3.74 5.48
N MET A 3 11.34 -4.69 5.31
CA MET A 3 10.10 -4.49 4.57
C MET A 3 8.91 -4.52 5.49
N TYR A 4 7.86 -3.83 5.08
CA TYR A 4 6.61 -3.74 5.82
C TYR A 4 5.45 -3.88 4.87
N ILE A 5 4.40 -4.54 5.34
CA ILE A 5 3.13 -4.61 4.61
C ILE A 5 2.16 -3.64 5.26
N LEU A 6 1.57 -2.80 4.45
CA LEU A 6 0.46 -1.95 4.85
C LEU A 6 -0.80 -2.51 4.23
N HIS A 7 -1.79 -2.79 5.07
CA HIS A 7 -3.08 -3.28 4.62
C HIS A 7 -4.13 -2.33 5.16
N ALA A 8 -4.83 -1.65 4.27
CA ALA A 8 -5.80 -0.62 4.65
C ALA A 8 -7.16 -0.95 4.08
N LYS A 9 -8.18 -0.86 4.93
CA LYS A 9 -9.56 -0.99 4.48
C LYS A 9 -10.16 0.39 4.41
N ASP A 10 -10.89 0.66 3.33
CA ASP A 10 -11.55 1.94 3.17
C ASP A 10 -12.70 2.08 4.17
N ARG A 11 -13.00 3.31 4.53
CA ARG A 11 -14.20 3.62 5.29
C ARG A 11 -15.42 3.34 4.44
N PRO A 12 -16.57 3.06 5.06
CA PRO A 12 -17.80 2.89 4.30
C PRO A 12 -18.14 4.16 3.54
N GLY A 13 -18.67 3.98 2.33
CA GLY A 13 -19.22 5.10 1.58
C GLY A 13 -18.22 6.07 0.97
N VAL A 14 -16.94 5.66 0.82
CA VAL A 14 -15.92 6.60 0.33
C VAL A 14 -15.47 6.30 -1.10
N LEU A 15 -16.17 5.44 -1.83
CA LEU A 15 -15.67 5.04 -3.14
C LEU A 15 -15.45 6.23 -4.06
N GLN A 16 -16.41 7.16 -4.11
CA GLN A 16 -16.27 8.33 -4.97
C GLN A 16 -15.11 9.20 -4.54
N ARG A 17 -14.91 9.35 -3.23
CA ARG A 17 -13.76 10.11 -2.74
C ARG A 17 -12.46 9.41 -3.09
N ARG A 18 -12.43 8.09 -2.96
CA ARG A 18 -11.24 7.33 -3.34
C ARG A 18 -10.89 7.59 -4.80
N LEU A 19 -11.87 7.54 -5.67
CA LEU A 19 -11.64 7.77 -7.09
C LEU A 19 -11.18 9.20 -7.35
N SER A 20 -11.73 10.17 -6.61
CA SER A 20 -11.34 11.57 -6.76
C SER A 20 -9.88 11.82 -6.35
N PHE A 21 -9.39 11.11 -5.35
CA PHE A 21 -8.03 11.32 -4.84
C PHE A 21 -7.04 10.26 -5.28
N TYR A 22 -7.45 9.38 -6.18
CA TYR A 22 -6.60 8.28 -6.61
C TYR A 22 -5.34 8.77 -7.30
N ALA A 23 -5.44 9.75 -8.17
CA ALA A 23 -4.28 10.29 -8.87
C ALA A 23 -3.30 10.93 -7.89
N ALA A 24 -3.82 11.66 -6.89
CA ALA A 24 -2.96 12.28 -5.89
C ALA A 24 -2.23 11.22 -5.05
N HIS A 25 -2.92 10.15 -4.69
CA HIS A 25 -2.32 9.05 -3.96
C HIS A 25 -1.20 8.40 -4.79
N ARG A 26 -1.45 8.13 -6.06
CA ARG A 26 -0.44 7.54 -6.94
C ARG A 26 0.77 8.45 -7.10
N ALA A 27 0.54 9.74 -7.26
CA ALA A 27 1.63 10.70 -7.38
C ALA A 27 2.47 10.74 -6.10
N PHE A 28 1.83 10.68 -4.94
CA PHE A 28 2.54 10.63 -3.67
C PHE A 28 3.43 9.39 -3.59
N LEU A 29 2.90 8.23 -3.97
CA LEU A 29 3.69 6.99 -3.92
C LEU A 29 4.92 7.08 -4.81
N GLU A 30 4.76 7.62 -6.01
CA GLU A 30 5.87 7.75 -6.95
C GLU A 30 6.93 8.69 -6.42
N GLU A 31 6.50 9.82 -5.85
CA GLU A 31 7.43 10.79 -5.31
C GLU A 31 8.20 10.21 -4.14
N GLN A 32 7.52 9.49 -3.26
CA GLN A 32 8.18 8.87 -2.11
C GLN A 32 9.15 7.80 -2.55
N ASP A 33 8.80 7.02 -3.55
CA ASP A 33 9.67 5.96 -4.03
C ASP A 33 10.96 6.52 -4.62
N GLU A 34 10.89 7.68 -5.27
CA GLU A 34 12.06 8.28 -5.90
C GLU A 34 12.93 9.04 -4.92
N ALA A 35 12.34 9.77 -4.00
CA ALA A 35 13.07 10.75 -3.21
C ALA A 35 12.96 10.57 -1.71
N GLY A 36 11.99 9.81 -1.24
CA GLY A 36 11.79 9.66 0.19
C GLY A 36 12.59 8.51 0.78
N PRO A 37 12.55 8.35 2.10
CA PRO A 37 13.23 7.24 2.76
C PRO A 37 12.50 5.91 2.59
N VAL A 38 11.24 5.94 2.17
CA VAL A 38 10.43 4.73 2.00
C VAL A 38 10.35 4.41 0.52
N ARG A 39 10.66 3.17 0.17
CA ARG A 39 10.54 2.69 -1.19
C ARG A 39 9.28 1.85 -1.32
N VAL A 40 8.55 2.08 -2.41
CA VAL A 40 7.33 1.34 -2.67
C VAL A 40 7.68 0.19 -3.60
N ILE A 41 7.72 -1.02 -3.04
CA ILE A 41 8.08 -2.21 -3.82
C ILE A 41 6.90 -2.67 -4.66
N MET A 42 5.71 -2.60 -4.10
CA MET A 42 4.51 -3.05 -4.77
C MET A 42 3.32 -2.35 -4.14
N SER A 43 2.34 -1.98 -4.92
CA SER A 43 1.15 -1.34 -4.38
C SER A 43 -0.04 -1.61 -5.29
N GLY A 44 -1.22 -1.58 -4.71
CA GLY A 44 -2.43 -1.74 -5.50
C GLY A 44 -3.67 -1.66 -4.64
N PRO A 45 -4.81 -1.45 -5.28
CA PRO A 45 -6.07 -1.44 -4.54
C PRO A 45 -6.53 -2.87 -4.25
N LEU A 46 -7.18 -3.03 -3.10
CA LEU A 46 -7.94 -4.24 -2.83
C LEU A 46 -9.28 -4.09 -3.55
N GLN A 47 -9.84 -5.22 -3.93
CA GLN A 47 -11.05 -5.19 -4.75
C GLN A 47 -12.03 -6.25 -4.28
N THR A 48 -13.29 -6.07 -4.64
CA THR A 48 -14.27 -7.14 -4.50
C THR A 48 -13.86 -8.30 -5.41
N ASP A 49 -14.41 -9.48 -5.15
CA ASP A 49 -14.00 -10.69 -5.87
C ASP A 49 -14.21 -10.57 -7.37
N ASP A 50 -15.23 -9.82 -7.80
CA ASP A 50 -15.47 -9.62 -9.23
C ASP A 50 -14.55 -8.56 -9.85
N GLY A 51 -13.71 -7.91 -9.03
CA GLY A 51 -12.76 -6.90 -9.52
C GLY A 51 -13.39 -5.57 -9.88
N GLU A 52 -14.65 -5.36 -9.55
CA GLU A 52 -15.38 -4.18 -10.00
C GLU A 52 -15.26 -2.99 -9.07
N THR A 53 -14.99 -3.23 -7.79
CA THR A 53 -15.04 -2.15 -6.80
C THR A 53 -13.79 -2.20 -5.92
N MET A 54 -13.15 -1.05 -5.77
CA MET A 54 -12.00 -0.92 -4.87
C MET A 54 -12.48 -0.80 -3.44
N THR A 55 -11.87 -1.55 -2.53
CA THR A 55 -12.30 -1.60 -1.13
C THR A 55 -11.19 -1.26 -0.15
N GLY A 56 -9.99 -1.02 -0.65
CA GLY A 56 -8.86 -0.75 0.22
C GLY A 56 -7.58 -0.69 -0.56
N SER A 57 -6.47 -0.83 0.13
CA SER A 57 -5.14 -0.77 -0.49
C SER A 57 -4.19 -1.74 0.20
N LEU A 58 -3.25 -2.26 -0.57
CA LEU A 58 -2.14 -3.02 0.00
C LEU A 58 -0.85 -2.48 -0.58
N LEU A 59 0.11 -2.19 0.30
CA LEU A 59 1.41 -1.69 -0.11
C LEU A 59 2.49 -2.55 0.53
N LEU A 60 3.50 -2.89 -0.26
CA LEU A 60 4.72 -3.51 0.26
C LEU A 60 5.80 -2.44 0.20
N LEU A 61 6.34 -2.10 1.35
CA LEU A 61 7.24 -0.98 1.50
C LEU A 61 8.59 -1.45 2.04
N GLU A 62 9.64 -0.74 1.65
CA GLU A 62 10.97 -0.93 2.22
C GLU A 62 11.33 0.37 2.91
N ALA A 63 11.73 0.29 4.17
CA ALA A 63 11.97 1.50 4.96
C ALA A 63 13.04 1.22 6.01
N PRO A 64 13.72 2.26 6.49
CA PRO A 64 14.75 2.04 7.51
C PRO A 64 14.17 1.55 8.83
N ASP A 65 12.97 1.98 9.19
CA ASP A 65 12.34 1.57 10.44
C ASP A 65 10.84 1.83 10.38
N ARG A 66 10.14 1.40 11.42
CA ARG A 66 8.69 1.57 11.50
C ARG A 66 8.29 3.03 11.54
N ALA A 67 9.08 3.87 12.18
CA ALA A 67 8.74 5.29 12.27
C ALA A 67 8.67 5.94 10.91
N ALA A 68 9.56 5.54 9.99
CA ALA A 68 9.50 6.04 8.62
C ALA A 68 8.22 5.63 7.93
N VAL A 69 7.77 4.39 8.17
CA VAL A 69 6.50 3.92 7.61
C VAL A 69 5.33 4.71 8.17
N ASP A 70 5.33 4.95 9.48
CA ASP A 70 4.25 5.71 10.11
C ASP A 70 4.14 7.12 9.53
N ARG A 71 5.28 7.78 9.29
CA ARG A 71 5.26 9.11 8.68
C ARG A 71 4.75 9.06 7.24
N PHE A 72 5.18 8.05 6.50
CA PHE A 72 4.73 7.85 5.13
C PHE A 72 3.20 7.71 5.09
N VAL A 73 2.64 6.88 5.96
CA VAL A 73 1.19 6.68 6.02
C VAL A 73 0.48 7.98 6.39
N ALA A 74 1.03 8.72 7.35
CA ALA A 74 0.40 9.96 7.80
C ALA A 74 0.35 11.01 6.69
N GLU A 75 1.28 10.97 5.75
CA GLU A 75 1.36 11.96 4.68
C GLU A 75 0.59 11.58 3.41
N ASP A 76 0.13 10.34 3.33
CA ASP A 76 -0.58 9.91 2.14
C ASP A 76 -1.92 10.62 2.04
N PRO A 77 -2.29 11.12 0.83
CA PRO A 77 -3.59 11.75 0.65
C PRO A 77 -4.77 10.88 1.11
N PHE A 78 -4.67 9.57 1.00
CA PHE A 78 -5.76 8.71 1.44
C PHE A 78 -5.94 8.74 2.95
N THR A 79 -4.90 9.04 3.71
CA THR A 79 -5.01 9.26 5.14
C THR A 79 -5.62 10.64 5.41
N HIS A 80 -5.12 11.66 4.74
CA HIS A 80 -5.59 13.03 4.92
C HIS A 80 -7.08 13.16 4.60
N GLU A 81 -7.52 12.51 3.55
CA GLU A 81 -8.90 12.62 3.08
C GLU A 81 -9.81 11.60 3.72
N LYS A 82 -9.30 10.88 4.72
CA LYS A 82 -10.07 9.92 5.50
C LYS A 82 -10.73 8.85 4.63
N ILE A 83 -10.01 8.40 3.62
CA ILE A 83 -10.48 7.30 2.79
C ILE A 83 -10.19 5.99 3.49
N TRP A 84 -8.97 5.81 4.00
CA TRP A 84 -8.63 4.63 4.77
C TRP A 84 -9.28 4.70 6.15
N GLY A 85 -9.87 3.60 6.56
CA GLY A 85 -10.42 3.48 7.92
C GLY A 85 -9.45 2.68 8.78
N GLU A 86 -9.47 1.37 8.60
CA GLU A 86 -8.64 0.49 9.39
C GLU A 86 -7.33 0.25 8.66
N VAL A 87 -6.21 0.60 9.30
CA VAL A 87 -4.88 0.43 8.70
C VAL A 87 -4.06 -0.46 9.61
N SER A 88 -3.48 -1.52 9.03
CA SER A 88 -2.57 -2.36 9.79
C SER A 88 -1.22 -2.38 9.08
N ILE A 89 -0.15 -2.35 9.87
CA ILE A 89 1.21 -2.34 9.37
C ILE A 89 1.96 -3.45 10.08
N SER A 90 2.60 -4.32 9.29
CA SER A 90 3.35 -5.45 9.85
C SER A 90 4.70 -5.55 9.18
N ARG A 91 5.71 -5.93 9.97
CA ARG A 91 7.01 -6.27 9.43
C ARG A 91 6.83 -7.51 8.56
N PHE A 92 7.48 -7.54 7.42
CA PHE A 92 7.34 -8.64 6.47
C PHE A 92 8.71 -9.13 6.03
N HIS A 93 8.88 -10.43 6.00
CA HIS A 93 10.10 -11.04 5.49
C HIS A 93 9.78 -11.71 4.16
N ARG A 94 10.36 -11.19 3.08
CA ARG A 94 10.14 -11.73 1.76
C ARG A 94 11.05 -12.93 1.54
N ARG A 95 10.46 -14.08 1.35
CA ARG A 95 11.24 -15.27 1.04
C ARG A 95 11.50 -15.36 -0.44
N PRO A 96 12.68 -15.79 -0.85
CA PRO A 96 12.94 -16.04 -2.26
C PRO A 96 11.96 -17.07 -2.79
N ARG A 97 11.59 -16.92 -4.04
CA ARG A 97 10.73 -17.93 -4.66
C ARG A 97 11.44 -19.26 -4.67
N PRO A 98 10.73 -20.34 -4.41
CA PRO A 98 11.29 -21.67 -4.63
C PRO A 98 11.51 -21.85 -6.12
N ARG A 99 12.08 -22.95 -6.50
CA ARG A 99 12.43 -23.25 -7.86
C ARG A 99 11.34 -22.90 -8.80
N LYS A 100 11.58 -21.94 -9.64
CA LYS A 100 10.56 -21.54 -10.58
C LYS A 100 10.51 -22.41 -11.78
N ASP A 101 11.54 -23.13 -12.04
CA ASP A 101 11.51 -24.04 -13.17
C ASP A 101 11.05 -25.44 -12.78
N THR A 102 10.57 -25.60 -11.58
CA THR A 102 9.97 -26.85 -11.16
C THR A 102 8.63 -27.00 -11.84
N PRO A 103 8.52 -27.97 -12.65
CA PRO A 103 7.25 -28.14 -13.31
C PRO A 103 6.20 -28.44 -12.32
N GLU A 104 6.20 -28.51 -11.81
CA GLU A 104 5.42 -28.71 -11.10
C GLU A 104 4.70 -28.60 -10.70
N ARG A 105 4.71 -28.63 -10.63
CA ARG A 105 3.99 -28.58 -10.05
C ARG A 105 3.06 -28.77 -10.37
#